data_05b83ce8b999a63e861030afa26cc40b
#
_entry.id   05b83ce8b999a63e861030afa26cc40b
#
_cell.length_a   1.000
_cell.length_b   1.000
_cell.length_c   1.000
_cell.angle_alpha   90.00
_cell.angle_beta   90.00
_cell.angle_gamma   90.00
#
_symmetry.space_group_name_H-M   'P 1'
#
loop_
_entity.id
_entity.type
_entity.pdbx_description
1 polymer ?
#
loop_
_entity_poly.entity_id
_entity_poly.type
_entity_poly.pdbx_seq_one_letter_code
_entity_poly.pdbx_strand_id
1 'polypeptide(L)'
;TQEKEVTVSKDFTAVVHFPMAEESFMTDKVVVSANRNEVSRKNAPVVVNVMSTKLFEMVNSTDLAKTLNYQSGLRVENNCQNCGFPQVRINGLEGPYSQILINSRPIISALSGVYGLEQIPVNMIERVEVVRGGGSALFGANAVGGTINIITKDPISNSFQVSSMFSCMDGQSWEQYMGGNVSLVAKDNSYGIALYESYRNRNPYDRDDDGFSELGKLNMNTFGFRAYYRPTHFSRINLEYHTTNEFRRGGNKFDLQPHESDITEQTKHIINSGGASYDLFWREYKHKISLYGSVQHTDRNSYYGAQQDLNAYGKTDDLTWVAGGMYVGNMNNCFFAPATFTGGLEYQNNSLHDVMTGYHRDMKQDVRIASAFVQNEWKMSQLTMLVGARLDKHNLIDKLIFSPRV
;
A
#
# COMPACT_ATOMS: atom_id res chain seq x y z
N THR A 1 -22.98 13.20 21.62
CA THR A 1 -23.88 14.35 21.83
C THR A 1 -24.08 14.55 23.32
N GLN A 2 -23.87 15.78 23.78
CA GLN A 2 -24.23 16.18 25.14
C GLN A 2 -25.35 17.18 25.06
N GLU A 3 -26.41 17.01 25.84
CA GLU A 3 -27.53 17.94 25.97
C GLU A 3 -27.55 18.54 27.36
N LYS A 4 -27.79 19.84 27.46
CA LYS A 4 -27.98 20.53 28.73
C LYS A 4 -29.19 21.43 28.65
N GLU A 5 -30.09 21.30 29.58
CA GLU A 5 -31.19 22.27 29.78
C GLU A 5 -30.65 23.58 30.31
N VAL A 6 -31.03 24.66 29.68
CA VAL A 6 -30.63 26.02 30.09
C VAL A 6 -31.86 26.89 30.27
N THR A 7 -32.01 27.46 31.44
CA THR A 7 -33.05 28.45 31.71
C THR A 7 -32.53 29.81 31.33
N VAL A 8 -33.15 30.45 30.34
CA VAL A 8 -32.81 31.82 29.89
C VAL A 8 -33.69 32.81 30.66
N SER A 9 -33.07 33.70 31.41
CA SER A 9 -33.75 34.80 32.12
C SER A 9 -33.51 36.13 31.36
N LYS A 10 -34.49 37.03 31.45
CA LYS A 10 -34.35 38.37 30.87
C LYS A 10 -33.20 39.11 31.58
N ASP A 11 -32.26 39.68 30.80
CA ASP A 11 -31.10 40.46 31.26
C ASP A 11 -29.93 39.66 31.85
N PHE A 12 -29.88 38.33 31.69
CA PHE A 12 -28.75 37.51 32.11
C PHE A 12 -28.20 36.65 30.96
N THR A 13 -26.89 36.58 30.84
CA THR A 13 -26.22 35.69 29.89
C THR A 13 -26.02 34.32 30.56
N ALA A 14 -26.60 33.28 29.99
CA ALA A 14 -26.36 31.90 30.44
C ALA A 14 -25.09 31.37 29.72
N VAL A 15 -24.04 31.06 30.50
CA VAL A 15 -22.82 30.42 29.96
C VAL A 15 -22.92 28.91 30.21
N VAL A 16 -22.90 28.15 29.12
CA VAL A 16 -22.99 26.68 29.20
C VAL A 16 -21.65 26.09 28.74
N HIS A 17 -20.97 25.40 29.65
CA HIS A 17 -19.75 24.65 29.33
C HIS A 17 -20.10 23.20 28.99
N PHE A 18 -19.67 22.75 27.83
CA PHE A 18 -19.71 21.34 27.41
C PHE A 18 -18.29 20.78 27.54
N PRO A 19 -17.94 20.11 28.65
CA PRO A 19 -16.67 19.40 28.72
C PRO A 19 -16.70 18.26 27.73
N MET A 20 -15.97 18.40 26.63
CA MET A 20 -15.73 17.33 25.68
C MET A 20 -14.47 16.58 26.15
N ALA A 21 -14.59 15.28 26.40
CA ALA A 21 -13.43 14.43 26.52
C ALA A 21 -12.76 14.34 25.14
N GLU A 22 -11.44 14.55 25.06
CA GLU A 22 -10.69 14.14 23.89
C GLU A 22 -10.85 12.63 23.71
N GLU A 23 -11.77 12.24 22.85
CA GLU A 23 -11.75 10.89 22.31
C GLU A 23 -10.60 10.86 21.31
N SER A 24 -9.46 10.32 21.71
CA SER A 24 -8.44 9.94 20.74
C SER A 24 -9.13 8.95 19.80
N PHE A 25 -9.40 9.37 18.57
CA PHE A 25 -9.74 8.45 17.50
C PHE A 25 -8.53 7.53 17.34
N MET A 26 -8.58 6.39 18.00
CA MET A 26 -7.63 5.33 17.73
C MET A 26 -7.89 4.92 16.29
N THR A 27 -6.96 5.23 15.38
CA THR A 27 -6.95 4.80 13.97
C THR A 27 -7.12 3.29 13.83
N ASP A 28 -6.82 2.53 14.88
CA ASP A 28 -7.02 1.09 15.00
C ASP A 28 -8.51 0.65 15.03
N LYS A 29 -9.43 1.60 15.19
CA LYS A 29 -10.87 1.28 15.28
C LYS A 29 -11.57 1.23 13.92
N VAL A 30 -11.02 1.84 12.87
CA VAL A 30 -11.61 1.92 11.52
C VAL A 30 -10.75 1.20 10.52
N VAL A 31 -11.37 0.37 9.69
CA VAL A 31 -10.70 -0.39 8.62
C VAL A 31 -11.46 -0.22 7.31
N VAL A 32 -10.74 -0.31 6.18
CA VAL A 32 -11.29 -0.20 4.83
C VAL A 32 -11.16 -1.48 4.02
N SER A 33 -10.25 -2.37 4.39
CA SER A 33 -9.91 -3.58 3.61
C SER A 33 -10.99 -4.67 3.65
N ALA A 34 -11.94 -4.59 4.58
CA ALA A 34 -13.01 -5.58 4.70
C ALA A 34 -14.01 -5.53 3.53
N ASN A 35 -14.36 -4.32 3.08
CA ASN A 35 -15.42 -4.08 2.09
C ASN A 35 -15.17 -2.85 1.19
N ARG A 36 -13.91 -2.38 1.08
CA ARG A 36 -13.51 -1.16 0.36
C ARG A 36 -14.21 0.12 0.87
N ASN A 37 -14.75 0.09 2.10
CA ASN A 37 -15.38 1.23 2.74
C ASN A 37 -14.98 1.31 4.21
N GLU A 38 -14.98 2.50 4.79
CA GLU A 38 -14.67 2.72 6.19
C GLU A 38 -15.72 2.06 7.09
N VAL A 39 -15.28 1.13 7.91
CA VAL A 39 -16.12 0.45 8.90
C VAL A 39 -15.37 0.34 10.22
N SER A 40 -16.11 0.34 11.34
CA SER A 40 -15.49 -0.01 12.61
C SER A 40 -14.92 -1.43 12.53
N ARG A 41 -13.69 -1.64 13.00
CA ARG A 41 -13.03 -2.95 13.01
C ARG A 41 -13.87 -4.04 13.71
N LYS A 42 -14.61 -3.66 14.77
CA LYS A 42 -15.51 -4.59 15.47
C LYS A 42 -16.69 -5.05 14.62
N ASN A 43 -17.11 -4.21 13.67
CA ASN A 43 -18.27 -4.44 12.80
C ASN A 43 -17.84 -4.88 11.40
N ALA A 44 -16.55 -5.10 11.18
CA ALA A 44 -16.05 -5.59 9.89
C ALA A 44 -16.51 -7.04 9.67
N PRO A 45 -17.00 -7.39 8.46
CA PRO A 45 -17.50 -8.73 8.17
C PRO A 45 -16.41 -9.79 8.13
N VAL A 46 -15.16 -9.37 8.10
CA VAL A 46 -13.98 -10.24 8.14
C VAL A 46 -12.98 -9.74 9.14
N VAL A 47 -12.14 -10.66 9.64
CA VAL A 47 -11.08 -10.29 10.56
C VAL A 47 -10.01 -9.48 9.83
N VAL A 48 -9.86 -8.22 10.24
CA VAL A 48 -8.80 -7.33 9.76
C VAL A 48 -7.78 -7.13 10.88
N ASN A 49 -6.54 -7.54 10.63
CA ASN A 49 -5.44 -7.24 11.51
C ASN A 49 -4.86 -5.87 11.12
N VAL A 50 -4.67 -5.01 12.12
CA VAL A 50 -4.16 -3.65 11.92
C VAL A 50 -2.80 -3.53 12.59
N MET A 51 -1.82 -3.10 11.81
CA MET A 51 -0.48 -2.75 12.26
C MET A 51 -0.37 -1.23 12.25
N SER A 52 -0.24 -0.63 13.42
CA SER A 52 -0.14 0.83 13.59
C SER A 52 1.30 1.32 13.46
N THR A 53 1.48 2.64 13.28
CA THR A 53 2.79 3.30 13.30
C THR A 53 3.60 2.99 14.55
N LYS A 54 2.93 2.81 15.69
CA LYS A 54 3.56 2.41 16.95
C LYS A 54 4.36 1.11 16.82
N LEU A 55 3.86 0.12 16.07
CA LEU A 55 4.59 -1.12 15.85
C LEU A 55 5.88 -0.86 15.07
N PHE A 56 5.83 -0.03 14.03
CA PHE A 56 7.02 0.33 13.24
C PHE A 56 8.09 1.01 14.10
N GLU A 57 7.67 1.90 15.00
CA GLU A 57 8.56 2.58 15.96
C GLU A 57 9.16 1.59 16.97
N MET A 58 8.34 0.70 17.54
CA MET A 58 8.79 -0.30 18.54
C MET A 58 9.83 -1.29 17.99
N VAL A 59 9.71 -1.65 16.69
CA VAL A 59 10.64 -2.60 16.06
C VAL A 59 11.76 -1.89 15.31
N ASN A 60 11.86 -0.57 15.41
CA ASN A 60 12.85 0.25 14.70
C ASN A 60 12.95 -0.13 13.22
N SER A 61 11.81 -0.25 12.54
CA SER A 61 11.78 -0.66 11.15
C SER A 61 11.94 0.53 10.20
N THR A 62 12.83 0.39 9.23
CA THR A 62 13.04 1.35 8.14
C THR A 62 12.20 1.06 6.92
N ASP A 63 11.61 -0.14 6.84
CA ASP A 63 10.80 -0.60 5.72
C ASP A 63 9.61 -1.45 6.17
N LEU A 64 8.62 -1.55 5.28
CA LEU A 64 7.42 -2.32 5.53
C LEU A 64 7.71 -3.82 5.70
N ALA A 65 8.63 -4.37 4.90
CA ALA A 65 8.90 -5.81 4.86
C ALA A 65 9.31 -6.35 6.22
N LYS A 66 10.25 -5.68 6.92
CA LYS A 66 10.68 -6.08 8.27
C LYS A 66 9.52 -6.11 9.26
N THR A 67 8.64 -5.10 9.21
CA THR A 67 7.53 -4.97 10.16
C THR A 67 6.47 -6.05 9.96
N LEU A 68 6.23 -6.49 8.71
CA LEU A 68 5.24 -7.53 8.40
C LEU A 68 5.54 -8.86 9.09
N ASN A 69 6.80 -9.18 9.40
CA ASN A 69 7.17 -10.39 10.16
C ASN A 69 6.61 -10.44 11.59
N TYR A 70 6.25 -9.28 12.16
CA TYR A 70 5.65 -9.22 13.50
C TYR A 70 4.13 -9.44 13.48
N GLN A 71 3.54 -9.65 12.31
CA GLN A 71 2.13 -9.97 12.19
C GLN A 71 1.91 -11.47 12.05
N SER A 72 1.14 -12.07 12.98
CA SER A 72 0.80 -13.49 12.94
C SER A 72 0.19 -13.91 11.60
N GLY A 73 0.69 -15.00 11.00
CA GLY A 73 0.26 -15.53 9.72
C GLY A 73 0.92 -14.86 8.51
N LEU A 74 1.82 -13.91 8.73
CA LEU A 74 2.70 -13.36 7.70
C LEU A 74 4.13 -13.84 7.93
N ARG A 75 4.83 -14.08 6.83
CA ARG A 75 6.26 -14.32 6.81
C ARG A 75 6.88 -13.60 5.62
N VAL A 76 7.93 -12.85 5.87
CA VAL A 76 8.73 -12.22 4.83
C VAL A 76 10.00 -13.05 4.67
N GLU A 77 10.25 -13.52 3.47
CA GLU A 77 11.42 -14.30 3.09
C GLU A 77 12.22 -13.52 2.05
N ASN A 78 13.54 -13.51 2.20
CA ASN A 78 14.43 -13.05 1.14
C ASN A 78 14.76 -14.26 0.26
N ASN A 79 14.21 -14.27 -0.96
CA ASN A 79 14.36 -15.39 -1.88
C ASN A 79 15.69 -15.37 -2.64
N CYS A 80 16.46 -14.31 -2.52
CA CYS A 80 17.77 -14.17 -3.16
C CYS A 80 18.68 -13.34 -2.24
N GLN A 81 19.84 -13.88 -1.85
CA GLN A 81 20.81 -13.17 -1.04
C GLN A 81 21.39 -11.96 -1.80
N ASN A 82 21.81 -12.16 -3.03
CA ASN A 82 22.43 -11.10 -3.83
C ASN A 82 21.49 -9.97 -4.23
N CYS A 83 20.25 -10.28 -4.64
CA CYS A 83 19.29 -9.26 -5.00
C CYS A 83 18.51 -8.70 -3.80
N GLY A 84 18.46 -9.45 -2.68
CA GLY A 84 17.87 -8.98 -1.43
C GLY A 84 16.43 -8.52 -1.56
N PHE A 85 15.58 -9.25 -2.32
CA PHE A 85 14.18 -8.88 -2.41
C PHE A 85 13.30 -9.67 -1.43
N PRO A 86 12.50 -8.97 -0.62
CA PRO A 86 11.58 -9.60 0.29
C PRO A 86 10.28 -10.00 -0.40
N GLN A 87 9.85 -11.23 -0.18
CA GLN A 87 8.56 -11.74 -0.60
C GLN A 87 7.70 -12.05 0.63
N VAL A 88 6.45 -11.56 0.65
CA VAL A 88 5.52 -11.86 1.74
C VAL A 88 4.73 -13.12 1.41
N ARG A 89 4.68 -14.03 2.38
CA ARG A 89 3.78 -15.19 2.40
C ARG A 89 2.65 -14.94 3.39
N ILE A 90 1.41 -15.16 2.97
CA ILE A 90 0.23 -15.13 3.83
C ILE A 90 -0.23 -16.57 4.05
N ASN A 91 -0.25 -17.04 5.31
CA ASN A 91 -0.58 -18.42 5.67
C ASN A 91 0.21 -19.48 4.86
N GLY A 92 1.47 -19.20 4.52
CA GLY A 92 2.34 -20.07 3.75
C GLY A 92 2.15 -19.99 2.23
N LEU A 93 1.17 -19.28 1.71
CA LEU A 93 0.98 -19.05 0.28
C LEU A 93 1.99 -18.01 -0.24
N GLU A 94 2.54 -18.27 -1.42
CA GLU A 94 3.59 -17.42 -2.02
C GLU A 94 3.09 -16.03 -2.44
N GLY A 95 4.02 -15.13 -2.66
CA GLY A 95 3.77 -13.72 -3.00
C GLY A 95 2.74 -13.45 -4.09
N PRO A 96 2.71 -14.20 -5.21
CA PRO A 96 1.70 -14.03 -6.26
C PRO A 96 0.24 -14.22 -5.80
N TYR A 97 0.04 -14.90 -4.67
CA TYR A 97 -1.28 -15.09 -4.06
C TYR A 97 -1.62 -14.07 -2.97
N SER A 98 -0.74 -13.10 -2.75
CA SER A 98 -0.86 -12.05 -1.75
C SER A 98 -1.01 -10.70 -2.44
N GLN A 99 -2.20 -10.10 -2.39
CA GLN A 99 -2.46 -8.83 -3.03
C GLN A 99 -1.99 -7.67 -2.15
N ILE A 100 -1.04 -6.89 -2.67
CA ILE A 100 -0.60 -5.64 -2.02
C ILE A 100 -1.39 -4.47 -2.60
N LEU A 101 -1.87 -3.61 -1.71
CA LEU A 101 -2.69 -2.45 -2.04
C LEU A 101 -2.09 -1.21 -1.39
N ILE A 102 -2.19 -0.05 -2.05
CA ILE A 102 -2.05 1.27 -1.43
C ILE A 102 -3.40 1.97 -1.51
N ASN A 103 -3.93 2.38 -0.36
CA ASN A 103 -5.23 3.05 -0.26
C ASN A 103 -6.35 2.28 -1.00
N SER A 104 -6.37 0.94 -0.80
CA SER A 104 -7.31 -0.01 -1.43
C SER A 104 -7.20 -0.14 -2.96
N ARG A 105 -6.10 0.35 -3.57
CA ARG A 105 -5.81 0.21 -4.99
C ARG A 105 -4.67 -0.77 -5.20
N PRO A 106 -4.80 -1.71 -6.14
CA PRO A 106 -3.74 -2.65 -6.42
C PRO A 106 -2.53 -1.93 -7.02
N ILE A 107 -1.35 -2.15 -6.40
CA ILE A 107 -0.08 -1.85 -7.03
C ILE A 107 0.28 -3.11 -7.78
N ILE A 108 -0.04 -3.15 -9.05
CA ILE A 108 0.20 -4.36 -9.81
C ILE A 108 1.16 -4.01 -10.94
N SER A 109 2.43 -4.24 -10.69
CA SER A 109 3.37 -4.52 -11.77
C SER A 109 4.05 -5.84 -11.45
N ALA A 110 4.49 -6.55 -12.47
CA ALA A 110 5.31 -7.73 -12.30
C ALA A 110 6.58 -7.42 -11.49
N LEU A 111 7.11 -6.21 -11.62
CA LEU A 111 8.27 -5.72 -10.89
C LEU A 111 7.95 -5.31 -9.45
N SER A 112 6.82 -4.64 -9.22
CA SER A 112 6.41 -4.23 -7.86
C SER A 112 6.10 -5.40 -6.95
N GLY A 113 5.66 -6.52 -7.50
CA GLY A 113 5.46 -7.76 -6.76
C GLY A 113 6.75 -8.33 -6.18
N VAL A 114 7.89 -8.00 -6.76
CA VAL A 114 9.21 -8.48 -6.35
C VAL A 114 9.88 -7.51 -5.37
N TYR A 115 9.95 -6.21 -5.69
CA TYR A 115 10.73 -5.23 -4.91
C TYR A 115 9.89 -4.24 -4.10
N GLY A 116 8.59 -4.15 -4.39
CA GLY A 116 7.73 -3.05 -3.95
C GLY A 116 7.59 -2.86 -2.44
N LEU A 117 7.79 -3.90 -1.64
CA LEU A 117 7.59 -3.80 -0.18
C LEU A 117 8.67 -2.97 0.52
N GLU A 118 9.93 -3.06 0.09
CA GLU A 118 11.00 -2.25 0.66
C GLU A 118 11.01 -0.81 0.13
N GLN A 119 10.39 -0.59 -1.03
CA GLN A 119 10.31 0.72 -1.68
C GLN A 119 9.27 1.64 -1.05
N ILE A 120 8.42 1.12 -0.15
CA ILE A 120 7.41 1.89 0.57
C ILE A 120 7.99 2.40 1.88
N PRO A 121 8.28 3.70 2.01
CA PRO A 121 8.87 4.26 3.20
C PRO A 121 7.87 4.28 4.36
N VAL A 122 8.35 3.87 5.54
CA VAL A 122 7.49 3.76 6.74
C VAL A 122 6.89 5.09 7.18
N ASN A 123 7.56 6.21 6.88
CA ASN A 123 7.09 7.53 7.26
C ASN A 123 5.84 7.99 6.50
N MET A 124 5.53 7.41 5.33
CA MET A 124 4.27 7.67 4.63
C MET A 124 3.09 6.83 5.15
N ILE A 125 3.37 5.77 5.90
CA ILE A 125 2.35 4.80 6.35
C ILE A 125 1.64 5.32 7.61
N GLU A 126 0.31 5.31 7.60
CA GLU A 126 -0.52 5.51 8.78
C GLU A 126 -0.78 4.19 9.49
N ARG A 127 -1.17 3.16 8.74
CA ARG A 127 -1.38 1.80 9.22
C ARG A 127 -1.33 0.81 8.06
N VAL A 128 -1.16 -0.45 8.40
CA VAL A 128 -1.27 -1.56 7.45
C VAL A 128 -2.41 -2.47 7.89
N GLU A 129 -3.34 -2.73 6.99
CA GLU A 129 -4.47 -3.61 7.21
C GLU A 129 -4.24 -4.92 6.49
N VAL A 130 -4.31 -6.03 7.23
CA VAL A 130 -4.10 -7.37 6.71
C VAL A 130 -5.39 -8.17 6.83
N VAL A 131 -5.93 -8.59 5.70
CA VAL A 131 -7.03 -9.54 5.59
C VAL A 131 -6.49 -10.87 5.09
N ARG A 132 -6.71 -11.93 5.83
CA ARG A 132 -6.26 -13.28 5.48
C ARG A 132 -7.36 -14.07 4.82
N GLY A 133 -7.09 -14.61 3.62
CA GLY A 133 -8.07 -15.34 2.83
C GLY A 133 -9.20 -14.46 2.27
N GLY A 134 -10.00 -14.99 1.36
CA GLY A 134 -11.28 -14.42 0.95
C GLY A 134 -11.29 -13.03 0.28
N GLY A 135 -10.15 -12.49 -0.12
CA GLY A 135 -10.03 -11.14 -0.72
C GLY A 135 -10.41 -11.08 -2.20
N SER A 136 -10.46 -12.22 -2.89
CA SER A 136 -10.56 -12.29 -4.36
C SER A 136 -11.80 -11.62 -4.93
N ALA A 137 -12.94 -11.69 -4.26
CA ALA A 137 -14.18 -11.08 -4.73
C ALA A 137 -14.14 -9.55 -4.77
N LEU A 138 -13.28 -8.90 -4.00
CA LEU A 138 -13.12 -7.44 -4.04
C LEU A 138 -11.85 -7.00 -4.77
N PHE A 139 -10.75 -7.74 -4.60
CA PHE A 139 -9.41 -7.27 -4.98
C PHE A 139 -8.80 -8.07 -6.13
N GLY A 140 -9.50 -9.09 -6.66
CA GLY A 140 -9.08 -9.90 -7.79
C GLY A 140 -8.37 -11.19 -7.43
N ALA A 141 -7.99 -11.97 -8.46
CA ALA A 141 -7.49 -13.33 -8.33
C ALA A 141 -6.21 -13.45 -7.49
N ASN A 142 -5.37 -12.42 -7.43
CA ASN A 142 -4.14 -12.42 -6.64
C ASN A 142 -4.39 -12.36 -5.12
N ALA A 143 -5.62 -12.08 -4.69
CA ALA A 143 -5.99 -11.99 -3.27
C ALA A 143 -6.49 -13.32 -2.67
N VAL A 144 -6.06 -14.47 -3.20
CA VAL A 144 -6.45 -15.81 -2.70
C VAL A 144 -5.89 -16.04 -1.29
N GLY A 145 -4.64 -15.74 -1.06
CA GLY A 145 -4.00 -15.83 0.27
C GLY A 145 -4.45 -14.73 1.21
N GLY A 146 -4.79 -13.58 0.68
CA GLY A 146 -5.21 -12.41 1.41
C GLY A 146 -4.77 -11.10 0.79
N THR A 147 -5.01 -10.02 1.51
CA THR A 147 -4.62 -8.66 1.11
C THR A 147 -3.80 -7.97 2.18
N ILE A 148 -2.81 -7.21 1.77
CA ILE A 148 -2.03 -6.28 2.60
C ILE A 148 -2.32 -4.88 2.05
N ASN A 149 -3.12 -4.11 2.77
CA ASN A 149 -3.52 -2.77 2.36
C ASN A 149 -2.77 -1.72 3.18
N ILE A 150 -1.97 -0.95 2.52
CA ILE A 150 -1.16 0.10 3.11
C ILE A 150 -1.97 1.39 3.05
N ILE A 151 -2.36 1.90 4.20
CA ILE A 151 -3.06 3.17 4.32
C ILE A 151 -2.03 4.26 4.57
N THR A 152 -1.97 5.22 3.67
CA THR A 152 -1.04 6.34 3.77
C THR A 152 -1.59 7.43 4.67
N LYS A 153 -0.69 8.20 5.30
CA LYS A 153 -1.06 9.32 6.17
C LYS A 153 -1.88 10.36 5.42
N ASP A 154 -3.05 10.67 5.95
CA ASP A 154 -3.86 11.81 5.52
C ASP A 154 -3.42 13.08 6.26
N PRO A 155 -3.40 14.25 5.60
CA PRO A 155 -3.20 15.53 6.28
C PRO A 155 -4.45 15.88 7.09
N ILE A 156 -4.43 15.64 8.40
CA ILE A 156 -5.55 15.90 9.32
C ILE A 156 -5.30 17.07 10.25
N SER A 157 -4.05 17.44 10.45
CA SER A 157 -3.63 18.56 11.29
C SER A 157 -2.27 19.08 10.81
N ASN A 158 -1.95 20.34 11.16
CA ASN A 158 -0.61 20.86 10.92
C ASN A 158 0.39 20.13 11.80
N SER A 159 1.40 19.53 11.19
CA SER A 159 2.41 18.76 11.89
C SER A 159 3.73 18.74 11.12
N PHE A 160 4.80 18.54 11.86
CA PHE A 160 6.14 18.31 11.33
C PHE A 160 6.79 17.18 12.11
N GLN A 161 7.40 16.24 11.43
CA GLN A 161 8.09 15.11 12.03
C GLN A 161 9.38 14.83 11.27
N VAL A 162 10.49 14.64 12.00
CA VAL A 162 11.75 14.13 11.47
C VAL A 162 12.11 12.88 12.25
N SER A 163 12.59 11.88 11.56
CA SER A 163 13.09 10.64 12.13
C SER A 163 14.46 10.31 11.54
N SER A 164 15.35 9.79 12.36
CA SER A 164 16.65 9.30 11.93
C SER A 164 16.95 8.02 12.66
N MET A 165 17.51 7.04 11.94
CA MET A 165 17.99 5.80 12.49
C MET A 165 19.37 5.50 11.92
N PHE A 166 20.24 5.04 12.80
CA PHE A 166 21.58 4.60 12.45
C PHE A 166 21.80 3.21 13.05
N SER A 167 22.17 2.25 12.22
CA SER A 167 22.40 0.87 12.62
C SER A 167 23.79 0.43 12.22
N CYS A 168 24.44 -0.35 13.09
CA CYS A 168 25.71 -1.00 12.82
C CYS A 168 25.51 -2.51 12.90
N MET A 169 25.93 -3.25 11.91
CA MET A 169 25.91 -4.70 11.84
C MET A 169 27.34 -5.21 12.14
N ASP A 170 27.49 -5.87 13.27
CA ASP A 170 28.75 -6.47 13.76
C ASP A 170 29.98 -5.55 13.74
N GLY A 171 29.77 -4.22 13.80
CA GLY A 171 30.87 -3.24 13.68
C GLY A 171 31.44 -3.09 12.26
N GLN A 172 30.96 -3.83 11.29
CA GLN A 172 31.52 -3.88 9.93
C GLN A 172 30.70 -3.08 8.92
N SER A 173 29.38 -3.11 9.02
CA SER A 173 28.50 -2.44 8.06
C SER A 173 27.52 -1.49 8.72
N TRP A 174 27.20 -0.40 8.02
CA TRP A 174 26.37 0.69 8.51
C TRP A 174 25.13 0.86 7.63
N GLU A 175 24.01 1.07 8.29
CA GLU A 175 22.77 1.49 7.65
C GLU A 175 22.26 2.79 8.27
N GLN A 176 21.97 3.76 7.44
CA GLN A 176 21.40 5.04 7.82
C GLN A 176 20.04 5.22 7.17
N TYR A 177 19.08 5.68 7.96
CA TYR A 177 17.76 6.11 7.51
C TYR A 177 17.48 7.52 8.03
N MET A 178 16.94 8.36 7.17
CA MET A 178 16.40 9.68 7.52
C MET A 178 15.02 9.81 6.88
N GLY A 179 14.04 10.32 7.62
CA GLY A 179 12.70 10.55 7.13
C GLY A 179 12.13 11.87 7.63
N GLY A 180 11.41 12.57 6.79
CA GLY A 180 10.72 13.81 7.10
C GLY A 180 9.27 13.77 6.65
N ASN A 181 8.37 14.37 7.45
CA ASN A 181 6.97 14.59 7.10
C ASN A 181 6.56 16.00 7.46
N VAL A 182 5.79 16.63 6.57
CA VAL A 182 5.12 17.91 6.83
C VAL A 182 3.67 17.78 6.45
N SER A 183 2.77 18.17 7.33
CA SER A 183 1.33 18.22 7.04
C SER A 183 0.79 19.62 7.29
N LEU A 184 0.08 20.15 6.31
CA LEU A 184 -0.55 21.45 6.34
C LEU A 184 -2.02 21.32 6.00
N VAL A 185 -2.89 21.90 6.84
CA VAL A 185 -4.34 21.78 6.71
C VAL A 185 -4.97 23.16 6.89
N ALA A 186 -5.92 23.48 6.04
CA ALA A 186 -6.72 24.67 6.17
C ALA A 186 -7.55 24.67 7.47
N LYS A 187 -7.79 25.83 8.07
CA LYS A 187 -8.54 25.95 9.33
C LYS A 187 -9.97 25.38 9.25
N ASP A 188 -10.58 25.45 8.10
CA ASP A 188 -11.93 24.93 7.80
C ASP A 188 -11.92 23.49 7.28
N ASN A 189 -10.73 22.85 7.23
CA ASN A 189 -10.53 21.51 6.67
C ASN A 189 -11.00 21.35 5.20
N SER A 190 -11.06 22.45 4.45
CA SER A 190 -11.46 22.40 3.03
C SER A 190 -10.38 21.79 2.14
N TYR A 191 -9.11 21.93 2.51
CA TYR A 191 -7.98 21.29 1.83
C TYR A 191 -6.83 20.99 2.80
N GLY A 192 -5.99 20.07 2.41
CA GLY A 192 -4.76 19.74 3.14
C GLY A 192 -3.76 19.05 2.24
N ILE A 193 -2.50 19.13 2.61
CA ILE A 193 -1.38 18.47 1.95
C ILE A 193 -0.42 17.89 2.98
N ALA A 194 -0.02 16.65 2.77
CA ALA A 194 1.07 16.00 3.48
C ALA A 194 2.21 15.74 2.49
N LEU A 195 3.40 16.20 2.83
CA LEU A 195 4.64 15.93 2.10
C LEU A 195 5.47 14.96 2.93
N TYR A 196 6.17 14.07 2.26
CA TYR A 196 7.11 13.16 2.92
C TYR A 196 8.35 12.95 2.06
N GLU A 197 9.46 12.76 2.73
CA GLU A 197 10.74 12.40 2.13
C GLU A 197 11.41 11.35 2.99
N SER A 198 12.14 10.43 2.38
CA SER A 198 12.98 9.48 3.08
C SER A 198 14.24 9.17 2.28
N TYR A 199 15.33 9.06 3.01
CA TYR A 199 16.63 8.61 2.50
C TYR A 199 17.07 7.38 3.30
N ARG A 200 17.55 6.35 2.60
CA ARG A 200 18.09 5.13 3.19
C ARG A 200 19.38 4.75 2.48
N ASN A 201 20.42 4.55 3.24
CA ASN A 201 21.70 4.09 2.71
C ASN A 201 22.23 2.96 3.59
N ARG A 202 22.62 1.86 2.97
CA ARG A 202 23.21 0.69 3.62
C ARG A 202 24.47 0.28 2.86
N ASN A 203 25.56 0.08 3.59
CA ASN A 203 26.74 -0.55 3.07
C ASN A 203 26.54 -2.05 2.92
N PRO A 204 27.27 -2.73 2.02
CA PRO A 204 27.22 -4.19 1.97
C PRO A 204 27.72 -4.80 3.27
N TYR A 205 27.18 -5.95 3.63
CA TYR A 205 27.61 -6.72 4.80
C TYR A 205 27.91 -8.14 4.38
N ASP A 206 29.14 -8.55 4.63
CA ASP A 206 29.69 -9.88 4.47
C ASP A 206 29.80 -10.47 5.89
N ARG A 207 29.07 -11.53 6.18
CA ARG A 207 28.97 -12.09 7.52
C ARG A 207 30.05 -13.12 7.86
N ASP A 208 30.43 -13.89 6.85
CA ASP A 208 31.34 -15.05 7.03
C ASP A 208 32.70 -14.82 6.40
N ASP A 209 32.99 -13.58 5.96
CA ASP A 209 34.27 -13.14 5.40
C ASP A 209 34.68 -13.93 4.13
N ASP A 210 33.70 -14.43 3.36
CA ASP A 210 34.00 -15.15 2.11
C ASP A 210 34.16 -14.19 0.90
N GLY A 211 34.00 -12.90 1.13
CA GLY A 211 34.11 -11.83 0.14
C GLY A 211 32.80 -11.51 -0.58
N PHE A 212 31.72 -12.23 -0.29
CA PHE A 212 30.38 -11.97 -0.84
C PHE A 212 29.44 -11.40 0.21
N SER A 213 28.50 -10.59 -0.20
CA SER A 213 27.57 -9.95 0.73
C SER A 213 26.31 -10.79 1.00
N GLU A 214 25.96 -11.02 2.26
CA GLU A 214 24.64 -11.52 2.69
C GLU A 214 23.60 -10.39 2.66
N LEU A 215 24.03 -9.13 2.88
CA LEU A 215 23.19 -7.97 2.70
C LEU A 215 23.85 -7.03 1.70
N GLY A 216 23.19 -6.83 0.57
CA GLY A 216 23.72 -5.99 -0.49
C GLY A 216 23.70 -4.49 -0.13
N LYS A 217 24.52 -3.72 -0.85
CA LYS A 217 24.49 -2.25 -0.84
C LYS A 217 23.13 -1.75 -1.28
N LEU A 218 22.61 -0.75 -0.55
CA LEU A 218 21.35 -0.08 -0.85
C LEU A 218 21.52 1.43 -0.75
N ASN A 219 21.04 2.16 -1.75
CA ASN A 219 20.82 3.59 -1.66
C ASN A 219 19.45 3.90 -2.24
N MET A 220 18.58 4.50 -1.44
CA MET A 220 17.21 4.78 -1.82
C MET A 220 16.81 6.17 -1.35
N ASN A 221 16.16 6.91 -2.23
CA ASN A 221 15.56 8.19 -1.94
C ASN A 221 14.11 8.17 -2.44
N THR A 222 13.17 8.52 -1.56
CA THR A 222 11.75 8.59 -1.90
C THR A 222 11.21 9.95 -1.48
N PHE A 223 10.53 10.62 -2.39
CA PHE A 223 9.79 11.85 -2.14
C PHE A 223 8.34 11.67 -2.60
N GLY A 224 7.40 12.25 -1.87
CA GLY A 224 6.01 12.21 -2.30
C GLY A 224 5.11 13.17 -1.54
N PHE A 225 3.86 13.22 -2.01
CA PHE A 225 2.81 13.97 -1.34
C PHE A 225 1.47 13.26 -1.43
N ARG A 226 0.60 13.60 -0.49
CA ARG A 226 -0.82 13.31 -0.51
C ARG A 226 -1.60 14.59 -0.18
N ALA A 227 -2.57 14.93 -1.00
CA ALA A 227 -3.38 16.13 -0.83
C ALA A 227 -4.86 15.79 -0.96
N TYR A 228 -5.70 16.55 -0.29
CA TYR A 228 -7.13 16.52 -0.52
C TYR A 228 -7.69 17.92 -0.72
N TYR A 229 -8.81 17.98 -1.44
CA TYR A 229 -9.67 19.15 -1.55
C TYR A 229 -11.14 18.73 -1.38
N ARG A 230 -11.89 19.47 -0.59
CA ARG A 230 -13.32 19.26 -0.37
C ARG A 230 -14.11 20.41 -1.01
N PRO A 231 -14.56 20.26 -2.26
CA PRO A 231 -15.39 21.28 -2.94
C PRO A 231 -16.68 21.57 -2.18
N THR A 232 -17.23 20.56 -1.52
CA THR A 232 -18.41 20.63 -0.65
C THR A 232 -18.23 19.72 0.57
N HIS A 233 -19.11 19.84 1.56
CA HIS A 233 -19.13 18.91 2.70
C HIS A 233 -19.40 17.45 2.28
N PHE A 234 -20.00 17.24 1.12
CA PHE A 234 -20.36 15.91 0.60
C PHE A 234 -19.42 15.41 -0.50
N SER A 235 -18.34 16.12 -0.79
CA SER A 235 -17.41 15.69 -1.83
C SER A 235 -15.96 15.88 -1.43
N ARG A 236 -15.11 14.95 -1.88
CA ARG A 236 -13.67 14.97 -1.62
C ARG A 236 -12.90 14.53 -2.86
N ILE A 237 -11.92 15.31 -3.25
CA ILE A 237 -10.91 14.95 -4.23
C ILE A 237 -9.64 14.60 -3.45
N ASN A 238 -9.00 13.49 -3.77
CA ASN A 238 -7.68 13.14 -3.25
C ASN A 238 -6.71 13.03 -4.42
N LEU A 239 -5.49 13.52 -4.21
CA LEU A 239 -4.37 13.42 -5.12
C LEU A 239 -3.17 12.86 -4.35
N GLU A 240 -2.43 11.97 -4.98
CA GLU A 240 -1.20 11.42 -4.42
C GLU A 240 -0.15 11.21 -5.51
N TYR A 241 1.10 11.42 -5.15
CA TYR A 241 2.23 11.15 -6.01
C TYR A 241 3.44 10.78 -5.16
N HIS A 242 4.25 9.85 -5.65
CA HIS A 242 5.56 9.60 -5.12
C HIS A 242 6.54 9.16 -6.21
N THR A 243 7.79 9.47 -5.98
CA THR A 243 8.92 9.02 -6.78
C THR A 243 9.94 8.35 -5.89
N THR A 244 10.50 7.24 -6.37
CA THR A 244 11.56 6.50 -5.68
C THR A 244 12.73 6.28 -6.64
N ASN A 245 13.92 6.68 -6.22
CA ASN A 245 15.17 6.32 -6.86
C ASN A 245 15.87 5.29 -5.96
N GLU A 246 16.09 4.10 -6.47
CA GLU A 246 16.74 3.01 -5.74
C GLU A 246 17.95 2.50 -6.52
N PHE A 247 19.06 2.35 -5.83
CA PHE A 247 20.21 1.58 -6.26
C PHE A 247 20.43 0.44 -5.29
N ARG A 248 20.57 -0.77 -5.82
CA ARG A 248 20.78 -2.00 -5.04
C ARG A 248 21.86 -2.83 -5.72
N ARG A 249 22.79 -3.38 -4.95
CA ARG A 249 23.83 -4.27 -5.46
C ARG A 249 24.21 -5.29 -4.41
N GLY A 250 24.22 -6.57 -4.76
CA GLY A 250 24.78 -7.66 -4.02
C GLY A 250 25.86 -8.38 -4.81
N GLY A 251 26.64 -9.23 -4.14
CA GLY A 251 27.78 -9.93 -4.70
C GLY A 251 29.09 -9.49 -4.06
N ASN A 252 30.12 -9.30 -4.88
CA ASN A 252 31.44 -8.93 -4.39
C ASN A 252 32.07 -7.77 -5.17
N LYS A 253 33.28 -7.36 -4.80
CA LYS A 253 34.09 -6.33 -5.50
C LYS A 253 33.30 -5.05 -5.78
N PHE A 254 32.70 -4.47 -4.74
CA PHE A 254 31.78 -3.34 -4.84
C PHE A 254 32.38 -2.05 -5.43
N ASP A 255 33.71 -1.94 -5.46
CA ASP A 255 34.45 -0.79 -6.03
C ASP A 255 34.64 -0.89 -7.54
N LEU A 256 34.39 -2.08 -8.13
CA LEU A 256 34.50 -2.32 -9.57
C LEU A 256 33.15 -2.21 -10.28
N GLN A 257 33.16 -2.18 -11.61
CA GLN A 257 31.93 -2.27 -12.39
C GLN A 257 31.25 -3.63 -12.18
N PRO A 258 29.91 -3.75 -12.34
CA PRO A 258 29.23 -5.01 -12.10
C PRO A 258 29.79 -6.20 -12.86
N HIS A 259 30.14 -6.01 -14.13
CA HIS A 259 30.73 -7.06 -14.99
C HIS A 259 32.19 -7.40 -14.68
N GLU A 260 32.87 -6.64 -13.83
CA GLU A 260 34.23 -6.92 -13.38
C GLU A 260 34.25 -7.74 -12.08
N SER A 261 33.08 -7.95 -11.48
CA SER A 261 32.90 -8.78 -10.29
C SER A 261 32.78 -10.26 -10.66
N ASP A 262 33.02 -11.14 -9.71
CA ASP A 262 32.90 -12.58 -9.94
C ASP A 262 31.42 -12.99 -10.08
N ILE A 263 30.56 -12.49 -9.16
CA ILE A 263 29.12 -12.60 -9.23
C ILE A 263 28.53 -11.27 -8.73
N THR A 264 27.61 -10.71 -9.49
CA THR A 264 26.93 -9.48 -9.08
C THR A 264 25.48 -9.47 -9.57
N GLU A 265 24.61 -9.06 -8.68
CA GLU A 265 23.25 -8.65 -9.00
C GLU A 265 23.09 -7.16 -8.63
N GLN A 266 22.85 -6.34 -9.64
CA GLN A 266 22.67 -4.91 -9.47
C GLN A 266 21.40 -4.45 -10.13
N THR A 267 20.64 -3.60 -9.45
CA THR A 267 19.48 -2.91 -10.02
C THR A 267 19.50 -1.43 -9.67
N LYS A 268 19.05 -0.64 -10.64
CA LYS A 268 18.76 0.77 -10.47
C LYS A 268 17.34 1.01 -10.95
N HIS A 269 16.45 1.41 -10.02
CA HIS A 269 15.05 1.70 -10.30
C HIS A 269 14.80 3.20 -10.23
N ILE A 270 13.98 3.69 -11.17
CA ILE A 270 13.29 4.98 -11.07
C ILE A 270 11.79 4.67 -11.15
N ILE A 271 11.09 4.90 -10.06
CA ILE A 271 9.67 4.61 -9.94
C ILE A 271 8.92 5.92 -9.76
N ASN A 272 7.93 6.14 -10.60
CA ASN A 272 7.00 7.26 -10.47
C ASN A 272 5.60 6.70 -10.35
N SER A 273 4.90 7.03 -9.27
CA SER A 273 3.55 6.56 -9.01
C SER A 273 2.66 7.71 -8.61
N GLY A 274 1.43 7.70 -9.09
CA GLY A 274 0.46 8.71 -8.75
C GLY A 274 -0.96 8.18 -8.80
N GLY A 275 -1.88 8.89 -8.13
CA GLY A 275 -3.27 8.53 -8.11
C GLY A 275 -4.17 9.70 -7.82
N ALA A 276 -5.41 9.59 -8.28
CA ALA A 276 -6.48 10.53 -7.99
C ALA A 276 -7.75 9.77 -7.63
N SER A 277 -8.56 10.35 -6.74
CA SER A 277 -9.92 9.89 -6.52
C SER A 277 -10.88 11.04 -6.25
N TYR A 278 -12.12 10.79 -6.62
CA TYR A 278 -13.26 11.67 -6.31
C TYR A 278 -14.30 10.85 -5.57
N ASP A 279 -14.62 11.27 -4.35
CA ASP A 279 -15.68 10.69 -3.52
C ASP A 279 -16.84 11.66 -3.42
N LEU A 280 -18.04 11.21 -3.71
CA LEU A 280 -19.30 11.95 -3.58
C LEU A 280 -20.21 11.20 -2.63
N PHE A 281 -20.67 11.90 -1.58
CA PHE A 281 -21.58 11.38 -0.56
C PHE A 281 -22.95 12.06 -0.67
N TRP A 282 -24.02 11.34 -0.30
CA TRP A 282 -25.36 11.92 -0.17
C TRP A 282 -26.19 11.16 0.85
N ARG A 283 -27.38 11.68 1.16
CA ARG A 283 -28.29 11.14 2.19
C ARG A 283 -27.56 10.89 3.52
N GLU A 284 -26.96 11.94 4.08
CA GLU A 284 -26.29 11.86 5.37
C GLU A 284 -25.15 10.81 5.39
N TYR A 285 -24.34 10.78 4.33
CA TYR A 285 -23.23 9.84 4.15
C TYR A 285 -23.62 8.35 4.03
N LYS A 286 -24.93 8.04 3.89
CA LYS A 286 -25.38 6.65 3.70
C LYS A 286 -25.00 6.07 2.34
N HIS A 287 -24.79 6.92 1.36
CA HIS A 287 -24.42 6.53 0.01
C HIS A 287 -23.13 7.23 -0.42
N LYS A 288 -22.29 6.51 -1.15
CA LYS A 288 -21.04 7.02 -1.69
C LYS A 288 -20.83 6.51 -3.11
N ILE A 289 -20.41 7.37 -4.01
CA ILE A 289 -19.75 7.00 -5.27
C ILE A 289 -18.30 7.42 -5.18
N SER A 290 -17.40 6.51 -5.56
CA SER A 290 -15.99 6.77 -5.69
C SER A 290 -15.56 6.52 -7.13
N LEU A 291 -14.92 7.51 -7.76
CA LEU A 291 -14.20 7.36 -9.00
C LEU A 291 -12.71 7.45 -8.68
N TYR A 292 -11.89 6.58 -9.23
CA TYR A 292 -10.47 6.56 -8.92
C TYR A 292 -9.63 6.11 -10.11
N GLY A 293 -8.39 6.55 -10.12
CA GLY A 293 -7.36 6.09 -11.02
C GLY A 293 -5.99 6.15 -10.35
N SER A 294 -5.11 5.25 -10.74
CA SER A 294 -3.70 5.24 -10.36
C SER A 294 -2.82 4.79 -11.51
N VAL A 295 -1.59 5.28 -11.53
CA VAL A 295 -0.59 4.94 -12.54
C VAL A 295 0.77 4.78 -11.85
N GLN A 296 1.53 3.79 -12.27
CA GLN A 296 2.92 3.60 -11.88
C GLN A 296 3.76 3.30 -13.12
N HIS A 297 4.87 4.02 -13.24
CA HIS A 297 5.89 3.77 -14.24
C HIS A 297 7.20 3.42 -13.54
N THR A 298 7.84 2.34 -13.96
CA THR A 298 9.12 1.86 -13.44
C THR A 298 10.11 1.70 -14.60
N ASP A 299 11.18 2.47 -14.57
CA ASP A 299 12.40 2.25 -15.40
C ASP A 299 13.42 1.52 -14.53
N ARG A 300 13.91 0.38 -15.02
CA ARG A 300 14.92 -0.41 -14.32
C ARG A 300 16.09 -0.70 -15.25
N ASN A 301 17.30 -0.34 -14.79
CA ASN A 301 18.53 -0.84 -15.35
C ASN A 301 19.08 -1.92 -14.41
N SER A 302 19.47 -3.06 -14.94
CA SER A 302 19.91 -4.21 -14.16
C SER A 302 21.18 -4.82 -14.69
N TYR A 303 21.89 -5.53 -13.84
CA TYR A 303 22.94 -6.46 -14.19
C TYR A 303 22.75 -7.71 -13.33
N TYR A 304 22.65 -8.87 -13.96
CA TYR A 304 22.55 -10.17 -13.30
C TYR A 304 23.56 -11.10 -13.94
N GLY A 305 24.78 -11.12 -13.44
CA GLY A 305 25.86 -11.80 -14.14
C GLY A 305 26.94 -12.38 -13.23
N ALA A 306 27.64 -13.34 -13.80
CA ALA A 306 28.85 -13.95 -13.26
C ALA A 306 29.89 -14.06 -14.38
N GLN A 307 31.16 -14.32 -14.00
CA GLN A 307 32.25 -14.57 -14.92
C GLN A 307 32.50 -13.41 -15.93
N GLN A 308 32.26 -12.18 -15.48
CA GLN A 308 32.50 -10.94 -16.26
C GLN A 308 31.70 -10.82 -17.55
N ASP A 309 30.48 -11.35 -17.60
CA ASP A 309 29.63 -11.31 -18.78
C ASP A 309 29.13 -9.88 -19.08
N LEU A 310 29.63 -9.27 -20.16
CA LEU A 310 29.21 -7.95 -20.64
C LEU A 310 27.78 -7.93 -21.19
N ASN A 311 27.17 -9.08 -21.49
CA ASN A 311 25.82 -9.16 -22.02
C ASN A 311 24.76 -9.31 -20.90
N ALA A 312 25.19 -9.43 -19.64
CA ALA A 312 24.27 -9.60 -18.50
C ALA A 312 23.59 -8.31 -18.04
N TYR A 313 23.78 -7.22 -18.78
CA TYR A 313 23.03 -5.98 -18.58
C TYR A 313 21.61 -6.10 -19.13
N GLY A 314 20.66 -5.55 -18.41
CA GLY A 314 19.26 -5.53 -18.79
C GLY A 314 18.60 -4.17 -18.59
N LYS A 315 17.55 -3.94 -19.34
CA LYS A 315 16.69 -2.77 -19.21
C LYS A 315 15.23 -3.21 -19.20
N THR A 316 14.46 -2.68 -18.24
CA THR A 316 13.03 -2.96 -18.12
C THR A 316 12.27 -1.65 -18.02
N ASP A 317 11.22 -1.53 -18.82
CA ASP A 317 10.21 -0.47 -18.76
C ASP A 317 8.87 -1.12 -18.40
N ASP A 318 8.21 -0.62 -17.37
CA ASP A 318 6.96 -1.19 -16.85
C ASP A 318 5.97 -0.08 -16.52
N LEU A 319 4.87 -0.05 -17.25
CA LEU A 319 3.76 0.88 -17.04
C LEU A 319 2.51 0.13 -16.59
N THR A 320 2.05 0.43 -15.38
CA THR A 320 0.80 -0.11 -14.84
C THR A 320 -0.16 1.04 -14.57
N TRP A 321 -1.44 0.87 -14.95
CA TRP A 321 -2.47 1.79 -14.52
C TRP A 321 -3.78 1.08 -14.25
N VAL A 322 -4.56 1.66 -13.34
CA VAL A 322 -5.88 1.17 -12.92
C VAL A 322 -6.85 2.35 -12.93
N ALA A 323 -8.05 2.15 -13.44
CA ALA A 323 -9.15 3.09 -13.33
C ALA A 323 -10.43 2.36 -12.94
N GLY A 324 -11.24 2.97 -12.08
CA GLY A 324 -12.47 2.32 -11.63
C GLY A 324 -13.49 3.28 -11.04
N GLY A 325 -14.69 2.74 -10.88
CA GLY A 325 -15.78 3.39 -10.19
C GLY A 325 -16.49 2.40 -9.26
N MET A 326 -16.86 2.89 -8.08
CA MET A 326 -17.49 2.07 -7.05
C MET A 326 -18.63 2.83 -6.40
N TYR A 327 -19.72 2.13 -6.14
CA TYR A 327 -20.83 2.60 -5.32
C TYR A 327 -20.90 1.81 -4.02
N VAL A 328 -21.13 2.52 -2.91
CA VAL A 328 -21.43 1.95 -1.59
C VAL A 328 -22.74 2.56 -1.09
N GLY A 329 -23.68 1.72 -0.64
CA GLY A 329 -24.95 2.15 -0.11
C GLY A 329 -25.35 1.42 1.15
N ASN A 330 -25.65 2.18 2.23
CA ASN A 330 -26.19 1.65 3.45
C ASN A 330 -27.74 1.70 3.37
N MET A 331 -28.40 0.56 3.39
CA MET A 331 -29.83 0.40 3.29
C MET A 331 -30.40 -0.02 4.63
N ASN A 332 -31.43 0.70 5.10
CA ASN A 332 -32.09 0.36 6.37
C ASN A 332 -32.78 -1.00 6.31
N ASN A 333 -33.22 -1.41 5.12
CA ASN A 333 -33.78 -2.74 4.86
C ASN A 333 -33.45 -3.15 3.42
N CYS A 334 -32.85 -4.32 3.26
CA CYS A 334 -32.56 -4.94 1.98
C CYS A 334 -32.96 -6.42 2.08
N PHE A 335 -34.09 -6.78 1.48
CA PHE A 335 -34.77 -8.08 1.59
C PHE A 335 -35.28 -8.34 3.00
N PHE A 336 -34.43 -8.72 3.97
CA PHE A 336 -34.82 -9.18 5.30
C PHE A 336 -34.08 -8.49 6.45
N ALA A 337 -33.06 -7.68 6.18
CA ALA A 337 -32.26 -6.99 7.22
C ALA A 337 -31.62 -5.71 6.68
N PRO A 338 -31.12 -4.83 7.57
CA PRO A 338 -30.23 -3.74 7.18
C PRO A 338 -29.00 -4.28 6.45
N ALA A 339 -28.57 -3.60 5.39
CA ALA A 339 -27.46 -4.06 4.59
C ALA A 339 -26.57 -2.94 4.08
N THR A 340 -25.30 -3.28 3.85
CA THR A 340 -24.33 -2.46 3.11
C THR A 340 -24.07 -3.13 1.76
N PHE A 341 -24.47 -2.45 0.70
CA PHE A 341 -24.18 -2.86 -0.67
C PHE A 341 -22.90 -2.19 -1.15
N THR A 342 -22.03 -2.95 -1.82
CA THR A 342 -20.83 -2.45 -2.52
C THR A 342 -20.79 -3.05 -3.91
N GLY A 343 -20.65 -2.22 -4.94
CA GLY A 343 -20.50 -2.71 -6.32
C GLY A 343 -19.70 -1.76 -7.16
N GLY A 344 -18.98 -2.28 -8.15
CA GLY A 344 -18.13 -1.44 -8.97
C GLY A 344 -17.60 -2.12 -10.23
N LEU A 345 -16.98 -1.28 -11.04
CA LEU A 345 -16.27 -1.66 -12.26
C LEU A 345 -14.82 -1.19 -12.15
N GLU A 346 -13.90 -1.96 -12.68
CA GLU A 346 -12.48 -1.66 -12.65
C GLU A 346 -11.82 -2.13 -13.95
N TYR A 347 -10.93 -1.34 -14.47
CA TYR A 347 -10.09 -1.71 -15.59
C TYR A 347 -8.64 -1.49 -15.23
N GLN A 348 -7.82 -2.48 -15.53
CA GLN A 348 -6.39 -2.49 -15.25
C GLN A 348 -5.62 -2.83 -16.51
N ASN A 349 -4.48 -2.16 -16.68
CA ASN A 349 -3.50 -2.46 -17.72
C ASN A 349 -2.10 -2.51 -17.11
N ASN A 350 -1.30 -3.49 -17.50
CA ASN A 350 0.13 -3.54 -17.26
C ASN A 350 0.85 -3.82 -18.59
N SER A 351 1.76 -2.94 -18.96
CA SER A 351 2.61 -3.07 -20.13
C SER A 351 4.07 -3.15 -19.70
N LEU A 352 4.70 -4.28 -19.95
CA LEU A 352 6.08 -4.58 -19.58
C LEU A 352 6.92 -4.83 -20.84
N HIS A 353 8.08 -4.19 -20.92
CA HIS A 353 9.13 -4.52 -21.88
C HIS A 353 10.44 -4.75 -21.13
N ASP A 354 10.96 -5.98 -21.21
CA ASP A 354 12.16 -6.42 -20.50
C ASP A 354 13.18 -7.02 -21.46
N VAL A 355 14.35 -6.39 -21.55
CA VAL A 355 15.42 -6.78 -22.45
C VAL A 355 16.66 -7.15 -21.66
N MET A 356 17.23 -8.32 -21.92
CA MET A 356 18.50 -8.76 -21.38
C MET A 356 19.22 -9.65 -22.39
N THR A 357 20.23 -9.10 -23.05
CA THR A 357 20.88 -9.72 -24.19
C THR A 357 21.60 -11.03 -23.84
N GLY A 358 22.28 -11.07 -22.69
CA GLY A 358 23.01 -12.26 -22.22
C GLY A 358 22.13 -13.47 -21.94
N TYR A 359 20.85 -13.25 -21.64
CA TYR A 359 19.86 -14.33 -21.47
C TYR A 359 18.96 -14.51 -22.69
N HIS A 360 19.32 -13.89 -23.84
CA HIS A 360 18.48 -13.90 -25.06
C HIS A 360 17.03 -13.51 -24.79
N ARG A 361 16.80 -12.58 -23.84
CA ARG A 361 15.48 -12.17 -23.41
C ARG A 361 15.13 -10.79 -23.99
N ASP A 362 14.09 -10.77 -24.81
CA ASP A 362 13.35 -9.58 -25.24
C ASP A 362 11.86 -9.90 -25.06
N MET A 363 11.34 -9.54 -23.89
CA MET A 363 9.98 -9.91 -23.49
C MET A 363 9.08 -8.67 -23.49
N LYS A 364 8.00 -8.74 -24.26
CA LYS A 364 6.92 -7.75 -24.24
C LYS A 364 5.65 -8.43 -23.74
N GLN A 365 5.08 -7.88 -22.67
CA GLN A 365 3.85 -8.37 -22.09
C GLN A 365 2.87 -7.23 -21.92
N ASP A 366 1.62 -7.42 -22.39
CA ASP A 366 0.52 -6.49 -22.24
C ASP A 366 -0.66 -7.23 -21.61
N VAL A 367 -0.93 -6.93 -20.35
CA VAL A 367 -1.98 -7.53 -19.54
C VAL A 367 -3.10 -6.53 -19.32
N ARG A 368 -4.32 -6.88 -19.73
CA ARG A 368 -5.52 -6.06 -19.56
C ARG A 368 -6.58 -6.86 -18.87
N ILE A 369 -7.15 -6.30 -17.81
CA ILE A 369 -8.19 -6.96 -17.03
C ILE A 369 -9.37 -6.00 -16.86
N ALA A 370 -10.53 -6.39 -17.38
CA ALA A 370 -11.80 -5.71 -17.12
C ALA A 370 -12.56 -6.50 -16.05
N SER A 371 -13.04 -5.80 -15.03
CA SER A 371 -13.61 -6.41 -13.83
C SER A 371 -14.94 -5.78 -13.45
N ALA A 372 -15.87 -6.62 -12.99
CA ALA A 372 -17.08 -6.20 -12.32
C ALA A 372 -17.20 -6.95 -10.99
N PHE A 373 -17.53 -6.25 -9.91
CA PHE A 373 -17.68 -6.87 -8.60
C PHE A 373 -18.91 -6.33 -7.88
N VAL A 374 -19.48 -7.19 -7.04
CA VAL A 374 -20.63 -6.88 -6.20
C VAL A 374 -20.50 -7.64 -4.87
N GLN A 375 -20.90 -6.97 -3.79
CA GLN A 375 -20.94 -7.55 -2.45
C GLN A 375 -22.11 -6.95 -1.68
N ASN A 376 -22.82 -7.77 -0.92
CA ASN A 376 -23.81 -7.30 0.03
C ASN A 376 -23.55 -7.90 1.42
N GLU A 377 -23.61 -7.06 2.45
CA GLU A 377 -23.41 -7.42 3.84
C GLU A 377 -24.70 -7.12 4.60
N TRP A 378 -25.39 -8.15 5.08
CA TRP A 378 -26.58 -8.04 5.92
C TRP A 378 -26.20 -8.10 7.38
N LYS A 379 -26.70 -7.16 8.17
CA LYS A 379 -26.44 -7.06 9.63
C LYS A 379 -27.69 -7.39 10.41
N MET A 380 -27.66 -8.51 11.09
CA MET A 380 -28.67 -8.95 12.04
C MET A 380 -28.11 -8.83 13.46
N SER A 381 -28.95 -8.94 14.49
CA SER A 381 -28.53 -8.69 15.89
C SER A 381 -27.30 -9.50 16.32
N GLN A 382 -27.18 -10.75 15.91
CA GLN A 382 -26.11 -11.68 16.31
C GLN A 382 -25.37 -12.31 15.13
N LEU A 383 -25.80 -12.04 13.90
CA LEU A 383 -25.25 -12.63 12.69
C LEU A 383 -25.02 -11.57 11.63
N THR A 384 -23.83 -11.58 11.07
CA THR A 384 -23.52 -10.82 9.84
C THR A 384 -23.34 -11.82 8.71
N MET A 385 -24.11 -11.64 7.63
CA MET A 385 -24.00 -12.46 6.42
C MET A 385 -23.43 -11.59 5.30
N LEU A 386 -22.38 -12.08 4.65
CA LEU A 386 -21.73 -11.42 3.54
C LEU A 386 -21.78 -12.34 2.33
N VAL A 387 -22.26 -11.83 1.19
CA VAL A 387 -22.23 -12.54 -0.09
C VAL A 387 -21.67 -11.58 -1.14
N GLY A 388 -20.75 -12.06 -1.94
CA GLY A 388 -20.13 -11.27 -3.00
C GLY A 388 -19.67 -12.14 -4.17
N ALA A 389 -19.42 -11.47 -5.27
CA ALA A 389 -18.87 -12.07 -6.47
C ALA A 389 -18.08 -11.07 -7.29
N ARG A 390 -17.08 -11.56 -8.00
CA ARG A 390 -16.31 -10.80 -8.99
C ARG A 390 -16.22 -11.59 -10.28
N LEU A 391 -16.29 -10.88 -11.39
CA LEU A 391 -16.04 -11.38 -12.73
C LEU A 391 -14.87 -10.61 -13.33
N ASP A 392 -13.84 -11.32 -13.76
CA ASP A 392 -12.68 -10.77 -14.45
C ASP A 392 -12.60 -11.31 -15.88
N LYS A 393 -12.42 -10.41 -16.84
CA LYS A 393 -12.04 -10.76 -18.21
C LYS A 393 -10.61 -10.31 -18.45
N HIS A 394 -9.74 -11.29 -18.58
CA HIS A 394 -8.32 -11.12 -18.87
C HIS A 394 -8.07 -11.27 -20.37
N ASN A 395 -7.23 -10.42 -20.98
CA ASN A 395 -6.96 -10.50 -22.43
C ASN A 395 -6.20 -11.78 -22.85
N LEU A 396 -5.39 -12.36 -21.95
CA LEU A 396 -4.60 -13.57 -22.22
C LEU A 396 -5.34 -14.86 -21.84
N ILE A 397 -6.57 -14.78 -21.32
CA ILE A 397 -7.36 -15.92 -20.89
C ILE A 397 -8.73 -15.84 -21.55
N ASP A 398 -9.12 -16.88 -22.30
CA ASP A 398 -10.39 -16.91 -23.04
C ASP A 398 -11.60 -16.96 -22.12
N LYS A 399 -11.49 -17.63 -20.99
CA LYS A 399 -12.59 -17.83 -20.04
C LYS A 399 -12.72 -16.62 -19.11
N LEU A 400 -13.96 -16.34 -18.69
CA LEU A 400 -14.24 -15.45 -17.56
C LEU A 400 -13.81 -16.13 -16.27
N ILE A 401 -13.15 -15.35 -15.42
CA ILE A 401 -12.73 -15.79 -14.08
C ILE A 401 -13.81 -15.32 -13.10
N PHE A 402 -14.43 -16.28 -12.41
CA PHE A 402 -15.45 -16.02 -11.40
C PHE A 402 -14.90 -16.28 -10.01
N SER A 403 -14.99 -15.28 -9.15
CA SER A 403 -14.51 -15.30 -7.76
C SER A 403 -15.66 -15.05 -6.79
N PRO A 404 -16.30 -16.10 -6.25
CA PRO A 404 -17.35 -15.95 -5.25
C PRO A 404 -16.78 -15.68 -3.85
N ARG A 405 -17.63 -15.11 -2.97
CA ARG A 405 -17.35 -14.88 -1.55
C ARG A 405 -18.61 -15.07 -0.71
N VAL A 406 -18.48 -15.82 0.36
CA VAL A 406 -19.51 -16.02 1.37
C VAL A 406 -18.90 -15.86 2.76
#